data_0b7ae1f56330350e271f53af67dfb535
#
_entry.id   0b7ae1f56330350e271f53af67dfb535
#
_cell.length_a   1.000
_cell.length_b   1.000
_cell.length_c   1.000
_cell.angle_alpha   90.00
_cell.angle_beta   90.00
_cell.angle_gamma   90.00
#
_symmetry.space_group_name_H-M   'P 1'
#
loop_
_entity.id
_entity.type
_entity.pdbx_description
1 polymer ?
#
loop_
_entity_poly.entity_id
_entity_poly.type
_entity_poly.pdbx_seq_one_letter_code
_entity_poly.pdbx_strand_id
1 'polypeptide(L)'
;MEPSGPTLFQTLINQRGWQDYQVFKRRYEQAAKQLAELEGPPSIATATIEKRQFFRYAHGEVRTPQTVARRVLGFMFPGIPAARLLGPAEPKPVASPHHPAADDRNAVDPSEYGLEDVVMAAANESAQFAARAESSNVGPHTLEQLEADIRRLVITYPNRPVGPLFREVRALRDRAFELLEGRQPPRYTSDLYVGAGVLCGVLANASFDLGRYDAAETQARTAFLFGELAGHNGLRSWVRGLQALIAYWDGRPVDAVRLADSGSAFTPESGTAQIRLESIKARAYGQLNRGSDAQASLSAADRLRERHVEGDELPGGMMAFPAEKQLFYSSSTHLWLAGTQHLSDAEARADEAVEMFQSAPPEQQRLGEMSLARMDLAMARLGRGDIDGAATQIHAVLGVSARRRTESVDRRLGHFSRQLALHPGAGSPAAIGLREVIIAHQERMPAQLPPGGSQ
;
A
#
# COMPACT_ATOMS: atom_id res chain seq x y z
N MET A 1 -6.18 -5.42 53.24
CA MET A 1 -5.79 -5.07 51.85
C MET A 1 -5.38 -6.36 51.20
N GLU A 2 -6.28 -6.93 50.40
CA GLU A 2 -6.01 -8.17 49.67
C GLU A 2 -4.95 -7.92 48.56
N PRO A 3 -4.07 -8.88 48.30
CA PRO A 3 -3.08 -8.75 47.24
C PRO A 3 -3.81 -8.69 45.89
N SER A 4 -3.82 -7.51 45.25
CA SER A 4 -4.28 -7.37 43.90
C SER A 4 -3.34 -8.18 43.01
N GLY A 5 -3.89 -9.02 42.09
CA GLY A 5 -3.13 -9.79 41.14
C GLY A 5 -2.15 -8.94 40.29
N PRO A 6 -1.29 -9.53 39.46
CA PRO A 6 -0.28 -8.81 38.72
C PRO A 6 -0.90 -7.71 37.86
N THR A 7 -0.23 -6.55 37.81
CA THR A 7 -0.68 -5.46 36.90
C THR A 7 -0.45 -5.83 35.45
N LEU A 8 -1.19 -5.19 34.52
CA LEU A 8 -0.93 -5.34 33.10
C LEU A 8 0.52 -4.92 32.76
N PHE A 9 1.05 -3.90 33.45
CA PHE A 9 2.44 -3.50 33.33
C PHE A 9 3.39 -4.65 33.70
N GLN A 10 3.18 -5.34 34.82
CA GLN A 10 4.00 -6.48 35.24
C GLN A 10 3.94 -7.62 34.21
N THR A 11 2.78 -7.92 33.68
CA THR A 11 2.60 -8.94 32.63
C THR A 11 3.39 -8.58 31.38
N LEU A 12 3.28 -7.35 30.89
CA LEU A 12 3.93 -6.89 29.66
C LEU A 12 5.46 -6.79 29.79
N ILE A 13 5.99 -6.33 30.94
CA ILE A 13 7.44 -6.31 31.16
C ILE A 13 8.02 -7.72 31.25
N ASN A 14 7.29 -8.69 31.82
CA ASN A 14 7.69 -10.09 31.84
C ASN A 14 7.72 -10.70 30.44
N GLN A 15 6.68 -10.47 29.63
CA GLN A 15 6.61 -10.93 28.25
C GLN A 15 7.73 -10.39 27.37
N ARG A 16 8.21 -9.16 27.65
CA ARG A 16 9.28 -8.48 26.90
C ARG A 16 10.68 -8.74 27.48
N GLY A 17 10.83 -9.50 28.56
CA GLY A 17 12.10 -9.74 29.26
C GLY A 17 12.66 -8.49 29.94
N TRP A 18 11.80 -7.55 30.35
CA TRP A 18 12.18 -6.27 31.00
C TRP A 18 11.92 -6.24 32.50
N GLN A 19 11.76 -7.40 33.14
CA GLN A 19 11.49 -7.54 34.59
C GLN A 19 12.67 -7.11 35.45
N ASP A 20 13.89 -7.10 34.94
CA ASP A 20 15.04 -6.53 35.64
C ASP A 20 14.98 -5.00 35.58
N TYR A 21 15.13 -4.38 36.76
CA TYR A 21 15.05 -2.92 36.90
C TYR A 21 16.08 -2.18 36.06
N GLN A 22 17.32 -2.69 35.93
CA GLN A 22 18.37 -2.02 35.15
C GLN A 22 18.09 -2.10 33.65
N VAL A 23 17.52 -3.22 33.20
CA VAL A 23 17.06 -3.40 31.82
C VAL A 23 15.92 -2.45 31.51
N PHE A 24 14.90 -2.40 32.39
CA PHE A 24 13.76 -1.51 32.23
C PHE A 24 14.18 -0.04 32.23
N LYS A 25 15.03 0.37 33.18
CA LYS A 25 15.53 1.74 33.31
C LYS A 25 16.20 2.21 32.02
N ARG A 26 17.10 1.42 31.46
CA ARG A 26 17.76 1.76 30.17
C ARG A 26 16.75 1.95 29.04
N ARG A 27 15.74 1.09 28.93
CA ARG A 27 14.67 1.20 27.94
C ARG A 27 13.81 2.44 28.14
N TYR A 28 13.51 2.76 29.39
CA TYR A 28 12.74 3.95 29.77
C TYR A 28 13.49 5.24 29.39
N GLU A 29 14.78 5.33 29.72
CA GLU A 29 15.63 6.48 29.39
C GLU A 29 15.84 6.63 27.88
N GLN A 30 15.95 5.52 27.15
CA GLN A 30 16.00 5.53 25.68
C GLN A 30 14.69 6.04 25.08
N ALA A 31 13.56 5.55 25.56
CA ALA A 31 12.24 5.98 25.12
C ALA A 31 12.00 7.47 25.43
N ALA A 32 12.48 7.95 26.58
CA ALA A 32 12.39 9.35 26.95
C ALA A 32 13.19 10.26 25.99
N LYS A 33 14.38 9.86 25.57
CA LYS A 33 15.19 10.59 24.58
C LYS A 33 14.48 10.62 23.21
N GLN A 34 14.02 9.47 22.72
CA GLN A 34 13.30 9.38 21.44
C GLN A 34 12.01 10.22 21.44
N LEU A 35 11.26 10.19 22.54
CA LEU A 35 10.05 11.00 22.68
C LEU A 35 10.37 12.50 22.67
N ALA A 36 11.46 12.92 23.29
CA ALA A 36 11.89 14.31 23.30
C ALA A 36 12.31 14.79 21.90
N GLU A 37 12.93 13.95 21.09
CA GLU A 37 13.28 14.22 19.70
C GLU A 37 12.04 14.38 18.79
N LEU A 38 10.96 13.65 19.11
CA LEU A 38 9.73 13.68 18.32
C LEU A 38 8.77 14.81 18.72
N GLU A 39 8.64 15.09 20.02
CA GLU A 39 7.58 15.95 20.58
C GLU A 39 8.06 17.21 21.35
N GLY A 40 9.34 17.41 21.49
CA GLY A 40 9.95 18.70 21.69
C GLY A 40 10.30 19.29 23.04
N PRO A 41 9.82 19.03 24.26
CA PRO A 41 10.38 19.69 25.42
C PRO A 41 11.63 18.98 25.95
N PRO A 42 12.77 19.69 26.09
CA PRO A 42 14.04 19.12 26.58
C PRO A 42 13.97 18.42 27.94
N SER A 43 12.96 18.74 28.76
CA SER A 43 12.74 18.14 30.08
C SER A 43 12.35 16.66 30.03
N ILE A 44 11.86 16.15 28.91
CA ILE A 44 11.53 14.73 28.74
C ILE A 44 12.80 13.91 28.47
N ALA A 45 13.78 14.45 27.77
CA ALA A 45 15.02 13.75 27.41
C ALA A 45 15.82 13.26 28.63
N THR A 46 15.67 13.93 29.77
CA THR A 46 16.36 13.61 31.03
C THR A 46 15.50 12.77 32.01
N ALA A 47 14.32 12.33 31.56
CA ALA A 47 13.44 11.56 32.41
C ALA A 47 14.02 10.18 32.69
N THR A 48 14.06 9.83 33.98
CA THR A 48 14.52 8.53 34.49
C THR A 48 13.47 7.96 35.45
N ILE A 49 13.59 6.69 35.77
CA ILE A 49 12.72 6.01 36.74
C ILE A 49 13.55 5.44 37.88
N GLU A 50 13.13 5.70 39.14
CA GLU A 50 13.77 5.13 40.31
C GLU A 50 13.30 3.69 40.57
N LYS A 51 14.18 2.88 41.18
CA LYS A 51 13.89 1.48 41.51
C LYS A 51 12.60 1.32 42.32
N ARG A 52 12.39 2.18 43.31
CA ARG A 52 11.16 2.18 44.15
C ARG A 52 9.92 2.45 43.31
N GLN A 53 9.98 3.37 42.35
CA GLN A 53 8.86 3.73 41.49
C GLN A 53 8.54 2.62 40.48
N PHE A 54 9.56 1.96 39.91
CA PHE A 54 9.39 0.79 39.06
C PHE A 54 8.59 -0.33 39.76
N PHE A 55 8.97 -0.69 40.99
CA PHE A 55 8.25 -1.72 41.74
C PHE A 55 6.83 -1.28 42.13
N ARG A 56 6.62 -0.01 42.50
CA ARG A 56 5.27 0.52 42.77
C ARG A 56 4.35 0.42 41.53
N TYR A 57 4.88 0.60 40.32
CA TYR A 57 4.13 0.38 39.09
C TYR A 57 3.86 -1.12 38.85
N ALA A 58 4.83 -1.97 39.07
CA ALA A 58 4.67 -3.42 38.93
C ALA A 58 3.62 -4.01 39.90
N HIS A 59 3.58 -3.50 41.14
CA HIS A 59 2.63 -3.98 42.14
C HIS A 59 1.29 -3.23 42.18
N GLY A 60 1.07 -2.27 41.27
CA GLY A 60 -0.21 -1.54 41.17
C GLY A 60 -0.47 -0.54 42.29
N GLU A 61 0.56 -0.15 43.05
CA GLU A 61 0.45 0.85 44.11
C GLU A 61 0.18 2.27 43.60
N VAL A 62 0.45 2.51 42.30
CA VAL A 62 0.26 3.80 41.65
C VAL A 62 -0.55 3.57 40.37
N ARG A 63 -1.77 4.10 40.33
CA ARG A 63 -2.65 3.99 39.15
C ARG A 63 -2.51 5.18 38.19
N THR A 64 -2.00 6.31 38.65
CA THR A 64 -1.86 7.52 37.82
C THR A 64 -0.42 8.04 37.98
N PRO A 65 0.45 7.79 36.99
CA PRO A 65 1.81 8.32 37.00
C PRO A 65 1.83 9.83 36.70
N GLN A 66 2.91 10.52 37.16
CA GLN A 66 3.14 11.92 36.84
C GLN A 66 3.20 12.17 35.33
N THR A 67 2.95 13.40 34.91
CA THR A 67 2.78 13.77 33.49
C THR A 67 3.91 13.27 32.58
N VAL A 68 5.17 13.47 32.97
CA VAL A 68 6.33 13.01 32.18
C VAL A 68 6.38 11.48 32.12
N ALA A 69 6.24 10.80 33.26
CA ALA A 69 6.23 9.33 33.29
C ALA A 69 5.05 8.74 32.46
N ARG A 70 3.89 9.40 32.48
CA ARG A 70 2.72 9.00 31.68
C ARG A 70 3.02 9.04 30.19
N ARG A 71 3.68 10.10 29.71
CA ARG A 71 4.06 10.26 28.31
C ARG A 71 5.08 9.21 27.88
N VAL A 72 6.14 9.00 28.69
CA VAL A 72 7.18 8.01 28.38
C VAL A 72 6.59 6.59 28.40
N LEU A 73 5.76 6.24 29.39
CA LEU A 73 5.08 4.94 29.43
C LEU A 73 4.11 4.76 28.26
N GLY A 74 3.38 5.80 27.88
CA GLY A 74 2.51 5.77 26.68
C GLY A 74 3.29 5.54 25.38
N PHE A 75 4.50 6.09 25.29
CA PHE A 75 5.40 5.85 24.16
C PHE A 75 5.97 4.41 24.16
N MET A 76 6.32 3.88 25.32
CA MET A 76 6.84 2.51 25.47
C MET A 76 5.77 1.42 25.25
N PHE A 77 4.50 1.74 25.52
CA PHE A 77 3.35 0.85 25.43
C PHE A 77 2.23 1.51 24.61
N PRO A 78 2.44 1.69 23.30
CA PRO A 78 1.49 2.39 22.45
C PRO A 78 0.12 1.71 22.45
N GLY A 79 -0.94 2.54 22.47
CA GLY A 79 -2.32 2.07 22.51
C GLY A 79 -2.86 1.68 23.89
N ILE A 80 -2.03 1.70 24.94
CA ILE A 80 -2.46 1.35 26.30
C ILE A 80 -2.46 2.60 27.19
N PRO A 81 -3.62 3.11 27.63
CA PRO A 81 -3.68 4.20 28.59
C PRO A 81 -2.95 3.86 29.89
N ALA A 82 -2.19 4.81 30.47
CA ALA A 82 -1.39 4.57 31.65
C ALA A 82 -2.19 4.05 32.86
N ALA A 83 -3.45 4.45 32.99
CA ALA A 83 -4.35 3.96 34.03
C ALA A 83 -4.68 2.45 33.86
N ARG A 84 -4.81 1.99 32.61
CA ARG A 84 -5.03 0.57 32.29
C ARG A 84 -3.72 -0.22 32.43
N LEU A 85 -2.61 0.34 31.99
CA LEU A 85 -1.29 -0.26 32.10
C LEU A 85 -0.92 -0.60 33.56
N LEU A 86 -1.22 0.31 34.46
CA LEU A 86 -0.93 0.17 35.91
C LEU A 86 -2.10 -0.46 36.71
N GLY A 87 -3.17 -0.86 36.02
CA GLY A 87 -4.29 -1.61 36.59
C GLY A 87 -4.07 -3.13 36.56
N PRO A 88 -5.05 -3.93 37.02
CA PRO A 88 -5.00 -5.38 36.97
C PRO A 88 -4.84 -5.90 35.56
N ALA A 89 -4.11 -7.00 35.38
CA ALA A 89 -3.87 -7.61 34.05
C ALA A 89 -5.16 -8.11 33.38
N GLU A 90 -6.15 -8.52 34.16
CA GLU A 90 -7.50 -8.87 33.69
C GLU A 90 -8.52 -7.86 34.21
N PRO A 91 -9.49 -7.44 33.39
CA PRO A 91 -10.64 -6.74 33.93
C PRO A 91 -11.38 -7.70 34.85
N LYS A 92 -11.54 -7.38 36.14
CA LYS A 92 -12.52 -8.10 36.97
C LYS A 92 -13.84 -8.10 36.20
N PRO A 93 -14.49 -9.26 36.00
CA PRO A 93 -15.82 -9.26 35.46
C PRO A 93 -16.67 -8.39 36.38
N VAL A 94 -17.41 -7.45 35.77
CA VAL A 94 -18.41 -6.66 36.49
C VAL A 94 -19.35 -7.68 37.10
N ALA A 95 -19.37 -7.75 38.42
CA ALA A 95 -20.23 -8.64 39.15
C ALA A 95 -21.68 -8.32 38.78
N SER A 96 -22.31 -9.16 38.02
CA SER A 96 -23.76 -9.24 37.93
C SER A 96 -24.26 -9.63 39.35
N PRO A 97 -25.36 -9.06 39.83
CA PRO A 97 -25.81 -9.30 41.21
C PRO A 97 -26.18 -10.78 41.39
N HIS A 98 -25.50 -11.38 42.34
CA HIS A 98 -25.80 -12.64 43.03
C HIS A 98 -25.94 -13.92 42.19
N HIS A 99 -24.80 -14.59 41.95
CA HIS A 99 -24.77 -16.04 42.14
C HIS A 99 -23.73 -16.35 43.23
N PRO A 100 -24.03 -17.18 44.21
CA PRO A 100 -23.08 -17.59 45.27
C PRO A 100 -21.91 -18.35 44.62
N ALA A 101 -20.70 -18.03 45.07
CA ALA A 101 -19.49 -18.73 44.67
C ALA A 101 -19.71 -20.24 44.99
N ALA A 102 -19.65 -21.04 43.93
CA ALA A 102 -19.57 -22.50 44.10
C ALA A 102 -18.23 -22.82 44.77
N ASP A 103 -18.32 -23.33 45.98
CA ASP A 103 -17.22 -23.88 46.76
C ASP A 103 -16.71 -25.15 46.03
N ASP A 104 -15.43 -25.14 45.67
CA ASP A 104 -14.78 -26.14 44.80
C ASP A 104 -14.52 -27.47 45.58
N ARG A 105 -15.53 -28.00 46.25
CA ARG A 105 -15.43 -29.27 47.00
C ARG A 105 -16.59 -30.22 46.81
N ASN A 106 -17.39 -30.08 45.75
CA ASN A 106 -18.28 -31.13 45.36
C ASN A 106 -18.25 -31.22 43.81
N ALA A 107 -17.43 -32.12 43.29
CA ALA A 107 -17.69 -32.70 41.96
C ALA A 107 -19.03 -33.46 42.10
N VAL A 108 -20.13 -32.75 41.85
CA VAL A 108 -21.45 -33.37 41.78
C VAL A 108 -21.46 -34.22 40.51
N ASP A 109 -21.79 -35.50 40.70
CA ASP A 109 -21.94 -36.45 39.62
C ASP A 109 -22.89 -35.88 38.53
N PRO A 110 -22.47 -35.79 37.27
CA PRO A 110 -23.33 -35.30 36.19
C PRO A 110 -24.67 -36.02 36.03
N SER A 111 -24.86 -37.14 36.72
CA SER A 111 -26.11 -37.92 36.72
C SER A 111 -27.20 -37.35 37.62
N GLU A 112 -26.93 -36.33 38.46
CA GLU A 112 -27.91 -35.74 39.39
C GLU A 112 -28.66 -34.53 38.78
N TYR A 113 -28.20 -33.96 37.64
CA TYR A 113 -28.99 -32.94 36.96
C TYR A 113 -30.12 -33.63 36.15
N GLY A 114 -31.36 -33.22 36.38
CA GLY A 114 -32.47 -33.64 35.54
C GLY A 114 -32.15 -33.27 34.08
N LEU A 115 -32.53 -34.16 33.14
CA LEU A 115 -32.30 -33.91 31.70
C LEU A 115 -32.82 -32.51 31.26
N GLU A 116 -33.85 -32.03 31.91
CA GLU A 116 -34.42 -30.68 31.67
C GLU A 116 -33.43 -29.55 32.03
N ASP A 117 -32.67 -29.65 33.12
CA ASP A 117 -31.68 -28.66 33.53
C ASP A 117 -30.50 -28.62 32.55
N VAL A 118 -30.05 -29.77 32.06
CA VAL A 118 -28.99 -29.87 31.04
C VAL A 118 -29.46 -29.23 29.71
N VAL A 119 -30.70 -29.51 29.33
CA VAL A 119 -31.29 -28.96 28.10
C VAL A 119 -31.41 -27.39 28.21
N MET A 120 -31.87 -26.90 29.36
CA MET A 120 -31.98 -25.47 29.59
C MET A 120 -30.62 -24.77 29.68
N ALA A 121 -29.62 -25.41 30.29
CA ALA A 121 -28.25 -24.91 30.30
C ALA A 121 -27.67 -24.82 28.87
N ALA A 122 -27.82 -25.84 28.05
CA ALA A 122 -27.38 -25.86 26.67
C ALA A 122 -28.13 -24.80 25.82
N ALA A 123 -29.40 -24.59 26.06
CA ALA A 123 -30.17 -23.54 25.38
C ALA A 123 -29.67 -22.13 25.77
N ASN A 124 -29.39 -21.89 27.04
CA ASN A 124 -28.84 -20.63 27.54
C ASN A 124 -27.42 -20.37 27.00
N GLU A 125 -26.58 -21.38 26.96
CA GLU A 125 -25.23 -21.29 26.35
C GLU A 125 -25.31 -20.95 24.87
N SER A 126 -26.22 -21.60 24.15
CA SER A 126 -26.48 -21.31 22.73
C SER A 126 -26.96 -19.87 22.52
N ALA A 127 -27.90 -19.39 23.35
CA ALA A 127 -28.40 -18.03 23.29
C ALA A 127 -27.29 -16.99 23.61
N GLN A 128 -26.45 -17.26 24.62
CA GLN A 128 -25.32 -16.40 24.93
C GLN A 128 -24.27 -16.40 23.82
N PHE A 129 -24.03 -17.54 23.18
CA PHE A 129 -23.15 -17.62 22.03
C PHE A 129 -23.72 -16.83 20.83
N ALA A 130 -25.02 -16.96 20.54
CA ALA A 130 -25.69 -16.20 19.48
C ALA A 130 -25.56 -14.70 19.69
N ALA A 131 -25.85 -14.21 20.90
CA ALA A 131 -25.69 -12.78 21.25
C ALA A 131 -24.24 -12.27 21.07
N ARG A 132 -23.24 -13.12 21.39
CA ARG A 132 -21.84 -12.78 21.13
C ARG A 132 -21.48 -12.83 19.65
N ALA A 133 -22.06 -13.74 18.89
CA ALA A 133 -21.85 -13.87 17.45
C ALA A 133 -22.48 -12.70 16.67
N GLU A 134 -23.56 -12.11 17.18
CA GLU A 134 -24.19 -10.91 16.60
C GLU A 134 -23.40 -9.63 16.89
N SER A 135 -22.51 -9.63 17.91
CA SER A 135 -21.72 -8.44 18.22
C SER A 135 -20.72 -8.15 17.10
N SER A 136 -20.74 -6.93 16.56
CA SER A 136 -19.87 -6.49 15.48
C SER A 136 -19.27 -5.12 15.77
N ASN A 137 -17.99 -4.94 15.48
CA ASN A 137 -17.34 -3.62 15.47
C ASN A 137 -17.50 -2.92 14.11
N VAL A 138 -18.11 -3.57 13.14
CA VAL A 138 -18.33 -3.08 11.78
C VAL A 138 -19.82 -3.22 11.43
N GLY A 139 -20.43 -2.11 11.06
CA GLY A 139 -21.79 -2.09 10.49
C GLY A 139 -21.78 -1.74 9.01
N PRO A 140 -22.92 -1.85 8.31
CA PRO A 140 -23.02 -1.54 6.89
C PRO A 140 -22.58 -0.10 6.58
N HIS A 141 -22.91 0.89 7.40
CA HIS A 141 -22.51 2.29 7.21
C HIS A 141 -20.98 2.49 7.35
N THR A 142 -20.32 1.72 8.22
CA THR A 142 -18.85 1.76 8.36
C THR A 142 -18.17 1.26 7.09
N LEU A 143 -18.68 0.18 6.49
CA LEU A 143 -18.17 -0.37 5.23
C LEU A 143 -18.44 0.59 4.07
N GLU A 144 -19.66 1.09 3.94
CA GLU A 144 -20.03 2.05 2.89
C GLU A 144 -19.11 3.29 2.92
N GLN A 145 -18.86 3.84 4.11
CA GLN A 145 -17.93 4.97 4.26
C GLN A 145 -16.49 4.59 3.88
N LEU A 146 -16.01 3.42 4.32
CA LEU A 146 -14.67 2.93 3.96
C LEU A 146 -14.52 2.76 2.45
N GLU A 147 -15.51 2.15 1.80
CA GLU A 147 -15.54 1.96 0.35
C GLU A 147 -15.57 3.29 -0.41
N ALA A 148 -16.37 4.26 0.05
CA ALA A 148 -16.44 5.60 -0.53
C ALA A 148 -15.08 6.32 -0.44
N ASP A 149 -14.41 6.23 0.71
CA ASP A 149 -13.08 6.82 0.91
C ASP A 149 -12.01 6.12 0.06
N ILE A 150 -12.03 4.79 -0.04
CA ILE A 150 -11.15 4.02 -0.92
C ILE A 150 -11.38 4.45 -2.37
N ARG A 151 -12.62 4.48 -2.84
CA ARG A 151 -12.99 4.88 -4.20
C ARG A 151 -12.48 6.28 -4.52
N ARG A 152 -12.68 7.24 -3.62
CA ARG A 152 -12.21 8.62 -3.76
C ARG A 152 -10.68 8.67 -3.94
N LEU A 153 -9.93 7.93 -3.11
CA LEU A 153 -8.46 7.89 -3.18
C LEU A 153 -7.98 7.25 -4.49
N VAL A 154 -8.58 6.13 -4.90
CA VAL A 154 -8.22 5.40 -6.13
C VAL A 154 -8.51 6.25 -7.38
N ILE A 155 -9.65 6.93 -7.44
CA ILE A 155 -10.03 7.79 -8.57
C ILE A 155 -9.11 9.02 -8.68
N THR A 156 -8.78 9.66 -7.55
CA THR A 156 -7.97 10.89 -7.55
C THR A 156 -6.46 10.63 -7.63
N TYR A 157 -6.02 9.39 -7.44
CA TYR A 157 -4.60 8.99 -7.43
C TYR A 157 -3.81 9.52 -8.65
N PRO A 158 -4.27 9.38 -9.91
CA PRO A 158 -3.47 9.73 -11.07
C PRO A 158 -3.09 11.23 -11.15
N ASN A 159 -3.84 12.11 -10.47
CA ASN A 159 -3.72 13.56 -10.58
C ASN A 159 -3.13 14.24 -9.34
N ARG A 160 -2.98 13.50 -8.23
CA ARG A 160 -2.53 14.06 -6.97
C ARG A 160 -1.03 13.82 -6.73
N PRO A 161 -0.34 14.73 -6.02
CA PRO A 161 1.04 14.51 -5.58
C PRO A 161 1.15 13.25 -4.72
N VAL A 162 2.18 12.42 -4.98
CA VAL A 162 2.32 11.08 -4.35
C VAL A 162 2.48 11.16 -2.84
N GLY A 163 3.29 12.08 -2.32
CA GLY A 163 3.61 12.15 -0.89
C GLY A 163 2.42 12.43 0.03
N PRO A 164 1.61 13.48 -0.20
CA PRO A 164 0.37 13.71 0.56
C PRO A 164 -0.61 12.54 0.45
N LEU A 165 -0.80 12.02 -0.76
CA LEU A 165 -1.69 10.89 -1.02
C LEU A 165 -1.25 9.64 -0.27
N PHE A 166 0.05 9.34 -0.22
CA PHE A 166 0.60 8.21 0.53
C PHE A 166 0.18 8.25 2.01
N ARG A 167 0.23 9.43 2.64
CA ARG A 167 -0.17 9.59 4.04
C ARG A 167 -1.67 9.34 4.26
N GLU A 168 -2.53 9.84 3.35
CA GLU A 168 -3.98 9.59 3.42
C GLU A 168 -4.31 8.10 3.27
N VAL A 169 -3.71 7.44 2.27
CA VAL A 169 -3.93 6.01 2.02
C VAL A 169 -3.44 5.17 3.20
N ARG A 170 -2.28 5.54 3.77
CA ARG A 170 -1.75 4.85 4.96
C ARG A 170 -2.71 4.95 6.15
N ALA A 171 -3.21 6.16 6.44
CA ALA A 171 -4.15 6.35 7.55
C ALA A 171 -5.45 5.53 7.35
N LEU A 172 -5.96 5.49 6.13
CA LEU A 172 -7.15 4.70 5.83
C LEU A 172 -6.88 3.19 5.90
N ARG A 173 -5.69 2.72 5.47
CA ARG A 173 -5.26 1.34 5.64
C ARG A 173 -5.16 0.95 7.12
N ASP A 174 -4.55 1.79 7.94
CA ASP A 174 -4.41 1.55 9.37
C ASP A 174 -5.81 1.43 10.01
N ARG A 175 -6.76 2.26 9.58
CA ARG A 175 -8.17 2.14 9.98
C ARG A 175 -8.80 0.81 9.55
N ALA A 176 -8.56 0.35 8.31
CA ALA A 176 -9.06 -0.94 7.85
C ALA A 176 -8.47 -2.10 8.67
N PHE A 177 -7.21 -2.02 9.06
CA PHE A 177 -6.55 -3.02 9.92
C PHE A 177 -7.15 -3.05 11.34
N GLU A 178 -7.40 -1.88 11.95
CA GLU A 178 -8.09 -1.81 13.24
C GLU A 178 -9.48 -2.47 13.19
N LEU A 179 -10.21 -2.29 12.07
CA LEU A 179 -11.51 -2.94 11.89
C LEU A 179 -11.36 -4.46 11.77
N LEU A 180 -10.33 -4.95 11.06
CA LEU A 180 -10.05 -6.39 10.91
C LEU A 180 -9.63 -7.07 12.21
N GLU A 181 -9.00 -6.36 13.16
CA GLU A 181 -8.63 -6.88 14.49
C GLU A 181 -9.86 -7.08 15.41
N GLY A 182 -10.99 -6.52 15.05
CA GLY A 182 -12.24 -6.63 15.82
C GLY A 182 -13.02 -7.92 15.52
N ARG A 183 -14.29 -7.92 15.93
CA ARG A 183 -15.24 -9.01 15.64
C ARG A 183 -16.27 -8.52 14.65
N GLN A 184 -16.37 -9.20 13.51
CA GLN A 184 -17.34 -8.89 12.47
C GLN A 184 -17.86 -10.18 11.81
N PRO A 185 -19.06 -10.15 11.20
CA PRO A 185 -19.58 -11.25 10.40
C PRO A 185 -18.63 -11.60 9.25
N PRO A 186 -18.53 -12.89 8.85
CA PRO A 186 -17.60 -13.33 7.79
C PRO A 186 -17.70 -12.56 6.48
N ARG A 187 -18.92 -12.14 6.07
CA ARG A 187 -19.12 -11.30 4.89
C ARG A 187 -18.39 -9.96 5.00
N TYR A 188 -18.46 -9.29 6.15
CA TYR A 188 -17.79 -8.01 6.37
C TYR A 188 -16.26 -8.19 6.50
N THR A 189 -15.82 -9.35 7.00
CA THR A 189 -14.39 -9.70 7.01
C THR A 189 -13.84 -9.80 5.58
N SER A 190 -14.58 -10.44 4.66
CA SER A 190 -14.21 -10.52 3.24
C SER A 190 -14.12 -9.13 2.61
N ASP A 191 -15.13 -8.28 2.81
CA ASP A 191 -15.18 -6.91 2.27
C ASP A 191 -14.01 -6.05 2.83
N LEU A 192 -13.73 -6.19 4.12
CA LEU A 192 -12.58 -5.53 4.76
C LEU A 192 -11.25 -6.00 4.19
N TYR A 193 -11.08 -7.31 3.90
CA TYR A 193 -9.87 -7.81 3.23
C TYR A 193 -9.74 -7.24 1.81
N VAL A 194 -10.82 -7.12 1.05
CA VAL A 194 -10.78 -6.44 -0.26
C VAL A 194 -10.32 -5.00 -0.10
N GLY A 195 -10.95 -4.23 0.81
CA GLY A 195 -10.59 -2.85 1.07
C GLY A 195 -9.14 -2.66 1.52
N ALA A 196 -8.69 -3.47 2.49
CA ALA A 196 -7.31 -3.46 2.97
C ALA A 196 -6.32 -3.85 1.86
N GLY A 197 -6.68 -4.83 1.03
CA GLY A 197 -5.89 -5.26 -0.13
C GLY A 197 -5.75 -4.17 -1.18
N VAL A 198 -6.84 -3.46 -1.50
CA VAL A 198 -6.82 -2.28 -2.39
C VAL A 198 -5.89 -1.21 -1.82
N LEU A 199 -6.03 -0.86 -0.55
CA LEU A 199 -5.20 0.17 0.10
C LEU A 199 -3.71 -0.21 0.12
N CYS A 200 -3.36 -1.46 0.44
CA CYS A 200 -2.00 -1.96 0.34
C CYS A 200 -1.48 -1.92 -1.12
N GLY A 201 -2.32 -2.26 -2.10
CA GLY A 201 -2.00 -2.14 -3.52
C GLY A 201 -1.74 -0.70 -3.96
N VAL A 202 -2.53 0.26 -3.48
CA VAL A 202 -2.31 1.70 -3.73
C VAL A 202 -1.01 2.17 -3.08
N LEU A 203 -0.72 1.75 -1.83
CA LEU A 203 0.56 2.04 -1.17
C LEU A 203 1.76 1.42 -1.90
N ALA A 204 1.60 0.21 -2.43
CA ALA A 204 2.62 -0.43 -3.26
C ALA A 204 2.92 0.40 -4.51
N ASN A 205 1.88 0.85 -5.22
CA ASN A 205 2.05 1.72 -6.39
C ASN A 205 2.66 3.08 -6.01
N ALA A 206 2.26 3.67 -4.89
CA ALA A 206 2.84 4.92 -4.42
C ALA A 206 4.32 4.76 -4.02
N SER A 207 4.69 3.64 -3.40
CA SER A 207 6.10 3.30 -3.10
C SER A 207 6.90 3.13 -4.40
N PHE A 208 6.33 2.49 -5.41
CA PHE A 208 6.91 2.38 -6.74
C PHE A 208 7.09 3.76 -7.40
N ASP A 209 6.08 4.64 -7.37
CA ASP A 209 6.16 6.00 -7.91
C ASP A 209 7.24 6.85 -7.21
N LEU A 210 7.57 6.52 -5.95
CA LEU A 210 8.65 7.14 -5.17
C LEU A 210 10.02 6.45 -5.34
N GLY A 211 10.13 5.44 -6.22
CA GLY A 211 11.36 4.69 -6.46
C GLY A 211 11.76 3.69 -5.36
N ARG A 212 10.83 3.35 -4.46
CA ARG A 212 11.09 2.39 -3.36
C ARG A 212 10.54 1.02 -3.72
N TYR A 213 11.25 0.32 -4.59
CA TYR A 213 10.81 -0.97 -5.13
C TYR A 213 10.69 -2.07 -4.08
N ASP A 214 11.60 -2.12 -3.10
CA ASP A 214 11.57 -3.01 -1.94
C ASP A 214 10.29 -2.87 -1.11
N ALA A 215 9.93 -1.63 -0.78
CA ALA A 215 8.69 -1.31 -0.08
C ALA A 215 7.46 -1.61 -0.95
N ALA A 216 7.52 -1.31 -2.25
CA ALA A 216 6.44 -1.61 -3.19
C ALA A 216 6.16 -3.11 -3.28
N GLU A 217 7.21 -3.95 -3.37
CA GLU A 217 7.05 -5.41 -3.38
C GLU A 217 6.45 -5.94 -2.07
N THR A 218 6.89 -5.42 -0.93
CA THR A 218 6.37 -5.83 0.38
C THR A 218 4.87 -5.52 0.51
N GLN A 219 4.47 -4.31 0.14
CA GLN A 219 3.07 -3.90 0.14
C GLN A 219 2.23 -4.70 -0.86
N ALA A 220 2.78 -4.98 -2.05
CA ALA A 220 2.10 -5.79 -3.06
C ALA A 220 1.92 -7.25 -2.62
N ARG A 221 2.89 -7.85 -1.88
CA ARG A 221 2.71 -9.18 -1.28
C ARG A 221 1.57 -9.19 -0.26
N THR A 222 1.50 -8.18 0.59
CA THR A 222 0.40 -8.04 1.57
C THR A 222 -0.95 -7.86 0.86
N ALA A 223 -1.01 -7.02 -0.18
CA ALA A 223 -2.22 -6.83 -0.99
C ALA A 223 -2.68 -8.14 -1.64
N PHE A 224 -1.74 -8.95 -2.14
CA PHE A 224 -2.04 -10.24 -2.73
C PHE A 224 -2.61 -11.23 -1.71
N LEU A 225 -2.00 -11.33 -0.52
CA LEU A 225 -2.51 -12.14 0.58
C LEU A 225 -3.97 -11.78 0.92
N PHE A 226 -4.29 -10.49 1.01
CA PHE A 226 -5.67 -10.06 1.29
C PHE A 226 -6.63 -10.43 0.14
N GLY A 227 -6.18 -10.35 -1.10
CA GLY A 227 -6.94 -10.87 -2.24
C GLY A 227 -7.18 -12.38 -2.17
N GLU A 228 -6.22 -13.16 -1.64
CA GLU A 228 -6.37 -14.59 -1.39
C GLU A 228 -7.38 -14.87 -0.26
N LEU A 229 -7.26 -14.17 0.87
CA LEU A 229 -8.16 -14.31 2.02
C LEU A 229 -9.61 -13.93 1.68
N ALA A 230 -9.80 -12.93 0.82
CA ALA A 230 -11.11 -12.52 0.33
C ALA A 230 -11.66 -13.41 -0.80
N GLY A 231 -10.82 -14.25 -1.43
CA GLY A 231 -11.20 -14.99 -2.63
C GLY A 231 -11.47 -14.12 -3.86
N HIS A 232 -10.97 -12.86 -3.90
CA HIS A 232 -11.32 -11.85 -4.88
C HIS A 232 -10.38 -11.90 -6.10
N ASN A 233 -10.84 -12.48 -7.23
CA ASN A 233 -10.03 -12.68 -8.44
C ASN A 233 -9.55 -11.38 -9.07
N GLY A 234 -10.39 -10.35 -9.14
CA GLY A 234 -10.02 -9.04 -9.68
C GLY A 234 -8.84 -8.43 -8.94
N LEU A 235 -8.85 -8.47 -7.59
CA LEU A 235 -7.74 -7.95 -6.79
C LEU A 235 -6.47 -8.79 -6.98
N ARG A 236 -6.56 -10.12 -6.97
CA ARG A 236 -5.40 -11.02 -7.20
C ARG A 236 -4.76 -10.75 -8.56
N SER A 237 -5.55 -10.68 -9.61
CA SER A 237 -5.09 -10.40 -10.97
C SER A 237 -4.44 -9.00 -11.07
N TRP A 238 -5.09 -7.99 -10.50
CA TRP A 238 -4.58 -6.61 -10.51
C TRP A 238 -3.25 -6.49 -9.76
N VAL A 239 -3.13 -7.12 -8.58
CA VAL A 239 -1.90 -7.10 -7.77
C VAL A 239 -0.76 -7.83 -8.48
N ARG A 240 -1.02 -8.97 -9.15
CA ARG A 240 0.00 -9.64 -9.98
C ARG A 240 0.51 -8.73 -11.10
N GLY A 241 -0.40 -7.98 -11.73
CA GLY A 241 -0.01 -6.95 -12.70
C GLY A 241 0.86 -5.85 -12.08
N LEU A 242 0.58 -5.43 -10.84
CA LEU A 242 1.42 -4.46 -10.14
C LEU A 242 2.82 -5.04 -9.82
N GLN A 243 2.89 -6.27 -9.31
CA GLN A 243 4.17 -6.96 -9.06
C GLN A 243 4.97 -7.12 -10.37
N ALA A 244 4.32 -7.48 -11.47
CA ALA A 244 4.95 -7.58 -12.78
C ALA A 244 5.47 -6.22 -13.26
N LEU A 245 4.72 -5.13 -13.04
CA LEU A 245 5.15 -3.77 -13.37
C LEU A 245 6.37 -3.34 -12.56
N ILE A 246 6.38 -3.62 -11.25
CA ILE A 246 7.53 -3.34 -10.37
C ILE A 246 8.77 -4.09 -10.89
N ALA A 247 8.65 -5.39 -11.17
CA ALA A 247 9.75 -6.20 -11.70
C ALA A 247 10.26 -5.69 -13.06
N TYR A 248 9.35 -5.27 -13.97
CA TYR A 248 9.70 -4.67 -15.25
C TYR A 248 10.57 -3.42 -15.08
N TRP A 249 10.19 -2.49 -14.18
CA TRP A 249 10.94 -1.26 -13.94
C TRP A 249 12.22 -1.48 -13.14
N ASP A 250 12.28 -2.54 -12.34
CA ASP A 250 13.46 -2.95 -11.59
C ASP A 250 14.49 -3.72 -12.45
N GLY A 251 14.26 -3.85 -13.77
CA GLY A 251 15.16 -4.51 -14.69
C GLY A 251 15.13 -6.04 -14.60
N ARG A 252 14.03 -6.62 -14.11
CA ARG A 252 13.80 -8.08 -13.99
C ARG A 252 12.67 -8.54 -14.94
N PRO A 253 12.87 -8.42 -16.27
CA PRO A 253 11.79 -8.69 -17.23
C PRO A 253 11.32 -10.16 -17.24
N VAL A 254 12.18 -11.11 -16.91
CA VAL A 254 11.80 -12.53 -16.77
C VAL A 254 10.81 -12.72 -15.63
N ASP A 255 11.06 -12.07 -14.49
CA ASP A 255 10.12 -12.09 -13.37
C ASP A 255 8.80 -11.39 -13.71
N ALA A 256 8.88 -10.28 -14.46
CA ALA A 256 7.69 -9.56 -14.92
C ALA A 256 6.77 -10.48 -15.76
N VAL A 257 7.34 -11.24 -16.70
CA VAL A 257 6.58 -12.22 -17.50
C VAL A 257 5.97 -13.28 -16.58
N ARG A 258 6.75 -13.91 -15.71
CA ARG A 258 6.29 -14.96 -14.80
C ARG A 258 5.16 -14.49 -13.87
N LEU A 259 5.26 -13.27 -13.33
CA LEU A 259 4.23 -12.68 -12.48
C LEU A 259 2.96 -12.38 -13.25
N ALA A 260 3.07 -11.86 -14.47
CA ALA A 260 1.92 -11.59 -15.33
C ALA A 260 1.21 -12.89 -15.74
N ASP A 261 1.94 -13.95 -16.09
CA ASP A 261 1.38 -15.28 -16.37
C ASP A 261 0.66 -15.85 -15.13
N SER A 262 1.26 -15.71 -13.95
CA SER A 262 0.59 -16.09 -12.70
C SER A 262 -0.71 -15.30 -12.45
N GLY A 263 -0.76 -14.04 -12.87
CA GLY A 263 -1.96 -13.20 -12.77
C GLY A 263 -3.09 -13.62 -13.70
N SER A 264 -2.72 -14.13 -14.87
CA SER A 264 -3.69 -14.59 -15.88
C SER A 264 -4.52 -15.81 -15.46
N ALA A 265 -4.04 -16.55 -14.44
CA ALA A 265 -4.80 -17.65 -13.85
C ALA A 265 -6.02 -17.19 -13.03
N PHE A 266 -6.07 -15.94 -12.60
CA PHE A 266 -7.19 -15.36 -11.89
C PHE A 266 -8.08 -14.63 -12.90
N THR A 267 -9.25 -15.20 -13.20
CA THR A 267 -10.21 -14.61 -14.15
C THR A 267 -11.25 -13.80 -13.39
N PRO A 268 -11.18 -12.45 -13.42
CA PRO A 268 -12.24 -11.61 -12.90
C PRO A 268 -13.49 -11.71 -13.82
N GLU A 269 -14.67 -11.45 -13.26
CA GLU A 269 -15.93 -11.45 -14.01
C GLU A 269 -16.03 -10.26 -14.97
N SER A 270 -15.40 -9.15 -14.61
CA SER A 270 -15.35 -7.90 -15.39
C SER A 270 -14.02 -7.18 -15.20
N GLY A 271 -13.81 -6.08 -15.92
CA GLY A 271 -12.68 -5.21 -15.71
C GLY A 271 -11.50 -5.46 -16.66
N THR A 272 -10.45 -4.68 -16.44
CA THR A 272 -9.35 -4.51 -17.40
C THR A 272 -8.04 -5.16 -16.95
N ALA A 273 -8.06 -5.94 -15.86
CA ALA A 273 -6.84 -6.52 -15.28
C ALA A 273 -6.10 -7.47 -16.24
N GLN A 274 -6.83 -8.30 -16.98
CA GLN A 274 -6.25 -9.23 -17.95
C GLN A 274 -5.57 -8.50 -19.14
N ILE A 275 -6.17 -7.41 -19.62
CA ILE A 275 -5.59 -6.55 -20.67
C ILE A 275 -4.27 -5.96 -20.17
N ARG A 276 -4.25 -5.49 -18.92
CA ARG A 276 -3.03 -4.96 -18.27
C ARG A 276 -1.92 -6.00 -18.19
N LEU A 277 -2.24 -7.25 -17.81
CA LEU A 277 -1.26 -8.33 -17.71
C LEU A 277 -0.58 -8.60 -19.05
N GLU A 278 -1.36 -8.78 -20.13
CA GLU A 278 -0.83 -9.00 -21.47
C GLU A 278 0.00 -7.81 -21.96
N SER A 279 -0.44 -6.58 -21.68
CA SER A 279 0.30 -5.37 -22.04
C SER A 279 1.63 -5.25 -21.30
N ILE A 280 1.72 -5.68 -20.02
CA ILE A 280 2.99 -5.72 -19.26
C ILE A 280 3.91 -6.83 -19.79
N LYS A 281 3.35 -8.00 -20.14
CA LYS A 281 4.11 -9.09 -20.77
C LYS A 281 4.75 -8.63 -22.06
N ALA A 282 3.99 -7.95 -22.92
CA ALA A 282 4.49 -7.40 -24.18
C ALA A 282 5.71 -6.50 -23.95
N ARG A 283 5.63 -5.58 -22.99
CA ARG A 283 6.77 -4.70 -22.63
C ARG A 283 7.97 -5.50 -22.11
N ALA A 284 7.74 -6.50 -21.26
CA ALA A 284 8.80 -7.34 -20.71
C ALA A 284 9.47 -8.19 -21.79
N TYR A 285 8.71 -8.75 -22.74
CA TYR A 285 9.26 -9.46 -23.90
C TYR A 285 10.03 -8.51 -24.83
N GLY A 286 9.59 -7.25 -24.98
CA GLY A 286 10.35 -6.23 -25.67
C GLY A 286 11.74 -6.02 -25.03
N GLN A 287 11.82 -5.86 -23.71
CA GLN A 287 13.12 -5.76 -22.98
C GLN A 287 14.01 -7.00 -23.18
N LEU A 288 13.42 -8.18 -23.34
CA LEU A 288 14.12 -9.43 -23.59
C LEU A 288 14.50 -9.61 -25.07
N ASN A 289 14.17 -8.65 -25.94
CA ASN A 289 14.33 -8.72 -27.40
C ASN A 289 13.62 -9.96 -28.01
N ARG A 290 12.47 -10.35 -27.43
CA ARG A 290 11.63 -11.47 -27.86
C ARG A 290 10.46 -10.94 -28.69
N GLY A 291 10.71 -10.49 -29.91
CA GLY A 291 9.74 -9.77 -30.76
C GLY A 291 8.47 -10.56 -31.04
N SER A 292 8.57 -11.86 -31.34
CA SER A 292 7.39 -12.71 -31.61
C SER A 292 6.48 -12.83 -30.39
N ASP A 293 7.05 -13.00 -29.20
CA ASP A 293 6.28 -13.13 -27.97
C ASP A 293 5.67 -11.78 -27.56
N ALA A 294 6.40 -10.68 -27.78
CA ALA A 294 5.90 -9.33 -27.59
C ALA A 294 4.67 -9.07 -28.48
N GLN A 295 4.77 -9.40 -29.77
CA GLN A 295 3.65 -9.24 -30.72
C GLN A 295 2.46 -10.14 -30.37
N ALA A 296 2.70 -11.37 -29.94
CA ALA A 296 1.65 -12.28 -29.51
C ALA A 296 0.88 -11.72 -28.30
N SER A 297 1.61 -11.13 -27.32
CA SER A 297 1.01 -10.50 -26.14
C SER A 297 0.26 -9.20 -26.47
N LEU A 298 0.76 -8.36 -27.38
CA LEU A 298 0.03 -7.19 -27.89
C LEU A 298 -1.30 -7.61 -28.52
N SER A 299 -1.26 -8.61 -29.43
CA SER A 299 -2.47 -9.13 -30.07
C SER A 299 -3.45 -9.79 -29.08
N ALA A 300 -2.93 -10.39 -27.98
CA ALA A 300 -3.77 -10.92 -26.91
C ALA A 300 -4.46 -9.79 -26.13
N ALA A 301 -3.75 -8.71 -25.81
CA ALA A 301 -4.31 -7.54 -25.18
C ALA A 301 -5.42 -6.88 -26.03
N ASP A 302 -5.23 -6.79 -27.35
CA ASP A 302 -6.23 -6.23 -28.28
C ASP A 302 -7.50 -7.10 -28.30
N ARG A 303 -7.36 -8.43 -28.43
CA ARG A 303 -8.51 -9.35 -28.37
C ARG A 303 -9.26 -9.29 -27.04
N LEU A 304 -8.56 -9.11 -25.93
CA LEU A 304 -9.18 -8.93 -24.60
C LEU A 304 -9.94 -7.61 -24.54
N ARG A 305 -9.41 -6.55 -25.15
CA ARG A 305 -10.07 -5.24 -25.24
C ARG A 305 -11.38 -5.31 -26.03
N GLU A 306 -11.39 -6.00 -27.16
CA GLU A 306 -12.58 -6.19 -27.98
C GLU A 306 -13.72 -6.95 -27.27
N ARG A 307 -13.34 -7.83 -26.34
CA ARG A 307 -14.29 -8.67 -25.56
C ARG A 307 -14.58 -8.12 -24.17
N HIS A 308 -14.01 -6.95 -23.85
CA HIS A 308 -14.13 -6.36 -22.53
C HIS A 308 -15.60 -6.08 -22.18
N VAL A 309 -16.02 -6.57 -21.01
CA VAL A 309 -17.31 -6.23 -20.40
C VAL A 309 -17.13 -4.97 -19.58
N GLU A 310 -17.95 -3.96 -19.80
CA GLU A 310 -17.93 -2.73 -19.03
C GLU A 310 -18.20 -3.01 -17.54
N GLY A 311 -17.55 -2.23 -16.70
CA GLY A 311 -17.58 -2.38 -15.25
C GLY A 311 -16.28 -2.96 -14.72
N ASP A 312 -15.94 -2.61 -13.52
CA ASP A 312 -14.76 -3.15 -12.81
C ASP A 312 -15.23 -3.75 -11.48
N GLU A 313 -14.74 -4.94 -11.15
CA GLU A 313 -14.87 -5.51 -9.79
C GLU A 313 -14.11 -4.66 -8.74
N LEU A 314 -13.22 -3.75 -9.20
CA LEU A 314 -12.42 -2.85 -8.40
C LEU A 314 -12.86 -1.40 -8.60
N PRO A 315 -12.47 -0.46 -7.70
CA PRO A 315 -12.99 0.92 -7.71
C PRO A 315 -12.73 1.77 -8.96
N GLY A 316 -12.14 1.23 -10.03
CA GLY A 316 -11.79 2.01 -11.23
C GLY A 316 -10.56 2.91 -11.02
N GLY A 317 -10.56 4.14 -11.54
CA GLY A 317 -9.47 5.10 -11.35
C GLY A 317 -8.09 4.53 -11.71
N MET A 318 -7.12 4.58 -10.79
CA MET A 318 -5.78 4.00 -11.01
C MET A 318 -5.80 2.47 -11.21
N MET A 319 -6.84 1.79 -10.78
CA MET A 319 -6.94 0.33 -10.90
C MET A 319 -7.46 -0.11 -12.26
N ALA A 320 -8.12 0.77 -13.01
CA ALA A 320 -8.51 0.52 -14.39
C ALA A 320 -7.31 0.65 -15.35
N PHE A 321 -7.39 -0.09 -16.47
CA PHE A 321 -6.41 -0.04 -17.54
C PHE A 321 -7.11 0.40 -18.83
N PRO A 322 -7.29 1.73 -19.03
CA PRO A 322 -8.01 2.28 -20.17
C PRO A 322 -7.24 2.13 -21.49
N ALA A 323 -7.90 2.47 -22.61
CA ALA A 323 -7.35 2.26 -23.95
C ALA A 323 -6.07 3.08 -24.21
N GLU A 324 -6.05 4.33 -23.79
CA GLU A 324 -4.88 5.21 -23.91
C GLU A 324 -3.65 4.65 -23.18
N LYS A 325 -3.86 3.95 -22.06
CA LYS A 325 -2.78 3.28 -21.33
C LYS A 325 -2.29 2.02 -22.06
N GLN A 326 -3.18 1.29 -22.73
CA GLN A 326 -2.80 0.16 -23.58
C GLN A 326 -1.97 0.62 -24.77
N LEU A 327 -2.36 1.70 -25.44
CA LEU A 327 -1.60 2.32 -26.53
C LEU A 327 -0.21 2.77 -26.08
N PHE A 328 -0.12 3.45 -24.95
CA PHE A 328 1.17 3.81 -24.34
C PHE A 328 2.04 2.57 -24.06
N TYR A 329 1.49 1.48 -23.53
CA TYR A 329 2.26 0.25 -23.29
C TYR A 329 2.69 -0.43 -24.58
N SER A 330 1.85 -0.38 -25.62
CA SER A 330 2.19 -0.86 -26.97
C SER A 330 3.36 -0.04 -27.55
N SER A 331 3.31 1.28 -27.48
CA SER A 331 4.43 2.15 -27.87
C SER A 331 5.72 1.79 -27.15
N SER A 332 5.67 1.67 -25.82
CA SER A 332 6.82 1.25 -25.01
C SER A 332 7.39 -0.11 -25.47
N THR A 333 6.53 -1.04 -25.89
CA THR A 333 6.96 -2.35 -26.39
C THR A 333 7.75 -2.21 -27.68
N HIS A 334 7.24 -1.44 -28.63
CA HIS A 334 7.90 -1.19 -29.91
C HIS A 334 9.24 -0.46 -29.76
N LEU A 335 9.37 0.45 -28.79
CA LEU A 335 10.65 1.13 -28.51
C LEU A 335 11.76 0.18 -28.03
N TRP A 336 11.42 -0.96 -27.43
CA TRP A 336 12.39 -1.99 -27.05
C TRP A 336 12.83 -2.86 -28.24
N LEU A 337 11.96 -3.00 -29.25
CA LEU A 337 12.21 -3.78 -30.45
C LEU A 337 12.93 -2.90 -31.47
N ALA A 338 14.15 -3.24 -31.86
CA ALA A 338 14.94 -2.43 -32.78
C ALA A 338 14.35 -2.43 -34.21
N GLY A 339 14.52 -1.32 -34.95
CA GLY A 339 14.20 -1.20 -36.36
C GLY A 339 13.26 -0.03 -36.69
N THR A 340 13.32 0.45 -37.94
CA THR A 340 12.59 1.65 -38.41
C THR A 340 11.07 1.47 -38.35
N GLN A 341 10.57 0.25 -38.67
CA GLN A 341 9.15 -0.04 -38.58
C GLN A 341 8.65 0.08 -37.12
N HIS A 342 9.37 -0.50 -36.18
CA HIS A 342 9.02 -0.41 -34.77
C HIS A 342 9.05 1.04 -34.23
N LEU A 343 9.98 1.88 -34.71
CA LEU A 343 9.97 3.31 -34.35
C LEU A 343 8.73 4.03 -34.90
N SER A 344 8.29 3.69 -36.11
CA SER A 344 7.06 4.23 -36.71
C SER A 344 5.82 3.79 -35.95
N ASP A 345 5.75 2.50 -35.57
CA ASP A 345 4.64 1.96 -34.79
C ASP A 345 4.61 2.56 -33.40
N ALA A 346 5.79 2.73 -32.77
CA ALA A 346 5.92 3.38 -31.45
C ALA A 346 5.41 4.83 -31.49
N GLU A 347 5.81 5.60 -32.51
CA GLU A 347 5.36 6.98 -32.67
C GLU A 347 3.85 7.06 -32.83
N ALA A 348 3.28 6.26 -33.73
CA ALA A 348 1.84 6.27 -33.98
C ALA A 348 1.02 5.93 -32.72
N ARG A 349 1.43 4.88 -31.99
CA ARG A 349 0.75 4.48 -30.75
C ARG A 349 0.90 5.50 -29.64
N ALA A 350 2.08 6.13 -29.50
CA ALA A 350 2.30 7.15 -28.49
C ALA A 350 1.53 8.43 -28.77
N ASP A 351 1.45 8.84 -30.04
CA ASP A 351 0.73 10.04 -30.46
C ASP A 351 -0.77 9.88 -30.20
N GLU A 352 -1.36 8.76 -30.64
CA GLU A 352 -2.75 8.41 -30.33
C GLU A 352 -3.02 8.37 -28.81
N ALA A 353 -2.13 7.77 -28.03
CA ALA A 353 -2.25 7.74 -26.57
C ALA A 353 -2.24 9.16 -25.96
N VAL A 354 -1.34 10.03 -26.42
CA VAL A 354 -1.23 11.43 -25.95
C VAL A 354 -2.50 12.21 -26.28
N GLU A 355 -3.05 12.07 -27.51
CA GLU A 355 -4.30 12.71 -27.90
C GLU A 355 -5.46 12.26 -27.00
N MET A 356 -5.60 10.96 -26.75
CA MET A 356 -6.64 10.43 -25.87
C MET A 356 -6.50 10.94 -24.43
N PHE A 357 -5.28 10.95 -23.86
CA PHE A 357 -5.05 11.51 -22.53
C PHE A 357 -5.38 13.01 -22.44
N GLN A 358 -5.11 13.77 -23.49
CA GLN A 358 -5.39 15.20 -23.54
C GLN A 358 -6.88 15.52 -23.71
N SER A 359 -7.63 14.66 -24.38
CA SER A 359 -9.07 14.82 -24.59
C SER A 359 -9.90 14.56 -23.32
N ALA A 360 -9.31 13.90 -22.33
CA ALA A 360 -9.98 13.64 -21.05
C ALA A 360 -10.20 14.95 -20.25
N PRO A 361 -11.35 15.07 -19.53
CA PRO A 361 -11.57 16.20 -18.64
C PRO A 361 -10.42 16.38 -17.63
N PRO A 362 -10.09 17.62 -17.21
CA PRO A 362 -8.94 17.89 -16.37
C PRO A 362 -8.87 17.05 -15.09
N GLU A 363 -10.02 16.75 -14.47
CA GLU A 363 -10.16 15.94 -13.27
C GLU A 363 -9.92 14.44 -13.51
N GLN A 364 -10.01 13.98 -14.75
CA GLN A 364 -9.81 12.60 -15.17
C GLN A 364 -8.46 12.38 -15.87
N GLN A 365 -7.71 13.46 -16.15
CA GLN A 365 -6.40 13.35 -16.78
C GLN A 365 -5.45 12.53 -15.91
N ARG A 366 -4.68 11.65 -16.55
CA ARG A 366 -3.68 10.78 -15.91
C ARG A 366 -2.29 11.36 -16.15
N LEU A 367 -1.92 12.39 -15.39
CA LEU A 367 -0.73 13.21 -15.65
C LEU A 367 0.57 12.41 -15.71
N GLY A 368 0.74 11.39 -14.84
CA GLY A 368 1.94 10.54 -14.84
C GLY A 368 2.02 9.64 -16.08
N GLU A 369 0.91 8.98 -16.42
CA GLU A 369 0.84 8.10 -17.62
C GLU A 369 0.94 8.90 -18.92
N MET A 370 0.30 10.07 -19.00
CA MET A 370 0.45 10.98 -20.13
C MET A 370 1.91 11.44 -20.29
N SER A 371 2.60 11.76 -19.20
CA SER A 371 4.02 12.13 -19.26
C SER A 371 4.87 10.98 -19.80
N LEU A 372 4.61 9.74 -19.41
CA LEU A 372 5.32 8.56 -19.94
C LEU A 372 5.00 8.33 -21.42
N ALA A 373 3.76 8.50 -21.86
CA ALA A 373 3.38 8.41 -23.28
C ALA A 373 4.11 9.49 -24.12
N ARG A 374 4.20 10.73 -23.62
CA ARG A 374 4.99 11.79 -24.26
C ARG A 374 6.49 11.48 -24.30
N MET A 375 7.02 10.82 -23.25
CA MET A 375 8.42 10.37 -23.27
C MET A 375 8.66 9.30 -24.34
N ASP A 376 7.72 8.37 -24.53
CA ASP A 376 7.80 7.37 -25.58
C ASP A 376 7.70 8.02 -26.98
N LEU A 377 6.80 8.99 -27.16
CA LEU A 377 6.69 9.79 -28.38
C LEU A 377 7.99 10.56 -28.68
N ALA A 378 8.58 11.19 -27.66
CA ALA A 378 9.88 11.88 -27.81
C ALA A 378 10.99 10.92 -28.22
N MET A 379 11.04 9.73 -27.61
CA MET A 379 12.04 8.70 -27.95
C MET A 379 11.88 8.19 -29.38
N ALA A 380 10.64 7.96 -29.84
CA ALA A 380 10.36 7.52 -31.20
C ALA A 380 10.77 8.59 -32.24
N ARG A 381 10.42 9.86 -32.01
CA ARG A 381 10.80 10.99 -32.85
C ARG A 381 12.32 11.20 -32.88
N LEU A 382 12.99 11.14 -31.71
CA LEU A 382 14.45 11.19 -31.64
C LEU A 382 15.09 10.07 -32.48
N GLY A 383 14.62 8.82 -32.35
CA GLY A 383 15.10 7.67 -33.12
C GLY A 383 14.92 7.82 -34.63
N ARG A 384 13.96 8.64 -35.07
CA ARG A 384 13.72 8.99 -36.48
C ARG A 384 14.43 10.27 -36.93
N GLY A 385 15.16 10.93 -36.04
CA GLY A 385 15.92 12.14 -36.33
C GLY A 385 15.13 13.45 -36.19
N ASP A 386 13.86 13.41 -35.74
CA ASP A 386 13.05 14.58 -35.46
C ASP A 386 13.32 15.11 -34.01
N ILE A 387 14.42 15.88 -33.87
CA ILE A 387 14.82 16.47 -32.59
C ILE A 387 13.84 17.54 -32.13
N ASP A 388 13.27 18.33 -33.02
CA ASP A 388 12.35 19.41 -32.69
C ASP A 388 11.00 18.87 -32.19
N GLY A 389 10.49 17.86 -32.86
CA GLY A 389 9.29 17.13 -32.43
C GLY A 389 9.50 16.43 -31.10
N ALA A 390 10.68 15.86 -30.83
CA ALA A 390 11.05 15.29 -29.55
C ALA A 390 11.12 16.37 -28.45
N ALA A 391 11.74 17.51 -28.73
CA ALA A 391 11.85 18.65 -27.80
C ALA A 391 10.47 19.16 -27.37
N THR A 392 9.53 19.26 -28.30
CA THR A 392 8.14 19.66 -28.01
C THR A 392 7.51 18.76 -26.93
N GLN A 393 7.71 17.44 -27.02
CA GLN A 393 7.15 16.51 -26.05
C GLN A 393 7.86 16.60 -24.70
N ILE A 394 9.19 16.77 -24.68
CA ILE A 394 9.95 16.92 -23.45
C ILE A 394 9.53 18.20 -22.70
N HIS A 395 9.38 19.34 -23.40
CA HIS A 395 8.90 20.57 -22.77
C HIS A 395 7.53 20.41 -22.11
N ALA A 396 6.62 19.68 -22.76
CA ALA A 396 5.32 19.38 -22.19
C ALA A 396 5.43 18.52 -20.92
N VAL A 397 6.32 17.50 -20.90
CA VAL A 397 6.58 16.68 -19.69
C VAL A 397 7.13 17.53 -18.56
N LEU A 398 8.11 18.40 -18.81
CA LEU A 398 8.70 19.27 -17.80
C LEU A 398 7.69 20.25 -17.19
N GLY A 399 6.71 20.71 -17.98
CA GLY A 399 5.62 21.57 -17.51
C GLY A 399 4.66 20.89 -16.54
N VAL A 400 4.48 19.57 -16.66
CA VAL A 400 3.57 18.77 -15.81
C VAL A 400 4.26 18.22 -14.56
N SER A 401 5.57 17.99 -14.61
CA SER A 401 6.32 17.30 -13.55
C SER A 401 6.22 17.95 -12.18
N ALA A 402 5.99 19.27 -12.09
CA ALA A 402 5.78 19.97 -10.83
C ALA A 402 4.51 19.52 -10.09
N ARG A 403 3.48 19.04 -10.81
CA ARG A 403 2.20 18.56 -10.24
C ARG A 403 2.22 17.07 -9.90
N ARG A 404 2.85 16.28 -10.74
CA ARG A 404 2.87 14.82 -10.61
C ARG A 404 4.23 14.27 -11.02
N ARG A 405 5.17 14.26 -10.10
CA ARG A 405 6.51 13.68 -10.29
C ARG A 405 6.51 12.21 -9.86
N THR A 406 7.07 11.34 -10.70
CA THR A 406 7.25 9.92 -10.39
C THR A 406 8.64 9.48 -10.81
N GLU A 407 9.22 8.50 -10.13
CA GLU A 407 10.52 7.91 -10.46
C GLU A 407 10.60 7.39 -11.90
N SER A 408 9.50 6.81 -12.40
CA SER A 408 9.44 6.31 -13.77
C SER A 408 9.62 7.40 -14.81
N VAL A 409 9.06 8.60 -14.58
CA VAL A 409 9.26 9.78 -15.46
C VAL A 409 10.69 10.28 -15.37
N ASP A 410 11.24 10.42 -14.17
CA ASP A 410 12.62 10.88 -13.95
C ASP A 410 13.63 9.91 -14.60
N ARG A 411 13.42 8.60 -14.47
CA ARG A 411 14.26 7.57 -15.09
C ARG A 411 14.20 7.62 -16.62
N ARG A 412 13.00 7.79 -17.19
CA ARG A 412 12.81 7.94 -18.65
C ARG A 412 13.46 9.22 -19.16
N LEU A 413 13.34 10.33 -18.44
CA LEU A 413 13.99 11.59 -18.77
C LEU A 413 15.51 11.45 -18.80
N GLY A 414 16.09 10.78 -17.81
CA GLY A 414 17.52 10.46 -17.79
C GLY A 414 17.93 9.54 -18.94
N HIS A 415 17.10 8.57 -19.30
CA HIS A 415 17.35 7.71 -20.47
C HIS A 415 17.31 8.51 -21.77
N PHE A 416 16.29 9.35 -21.98
CA PHE A 416 16.19 10.23 -23.13
C PHE A 416 17.42 11.16 -23.28
N SER A 417 17.85 11.78 -22.18
CA SER A 417 19.03 12.66 -22.17
C SER A 417 20.30 11.95 -22.64
N ARG A 418 20.49 10.68 -22.22
CA ARG A 418 21.62 9.86 -22.68
C ARG A 418 21.52 9.52 -24.19
N GLN A 419 20.33 9.16 -24.67
CA GLN A 419 20.13 8.87 -26.11
C GLN A 419 20.32 10.12 -26.97
N LEU A 420 19.84 11.28 -26.52
CA LEU A 420 20.05 12.56 -27.20
C LEU A 420 21.55 12.91 -27.29
N ALA A 421 22.33 12.61 -26.24
CA ALA A 421 23.78 12.85 -26.24
C ALA A 421 24.54 11.94 -27.22
N LEU A 422 24.00 10.77 -27.52
CA LEU A 422 24.59 9.79 -28.46
C LEU A 422 24.06 9.98 -29.90
N HIS A 423 23.03 10.80 -30.10
CA HIS A 423 22.38 11.00 -31.41
C HIS A 423 23.32 11.74 -32.37
N PRO A 424 23.34 11.41 -33.69
CA PRO A 424 24.19 12.11 -34.67
C PRO A 424 23.96 13.63 -34.70
N GLY A 425 22.75 14.10 -34.41
CA GLY A 425 22.40 15.51 -34.30
C GLY A 425 22.67 16.14 -32.93
N ALA A 426 23.38 15.51 -32.00
CA ALA A 426 23.62 15.99 -30.63
C ALA A 426 24.32 17.36 -30.55
N GLY A 427 25.04 17.75 -31.59
CA GLY A 427 25.70 19.05 -31.74
C GLY A 427 24.79 20.16 -32.28
N SER A 428 23.55 19.90 -32.64
CA SER A 428 22.62 20.91 -33.11
C SER A 428 22.21 21.88 -31.98
N PRO A 429 21.92 23.16 -32.28
CA PRO A 429 21.43 24.10 -31.27
C PRO A 429 20.20 23.59 -30.51
N ALA A 430 19.28 22.93 -31.22
CA ALA A 430 18.08 22.34 -30.61
C ALA A 430 18.41 21.24 -29.60
N ALA A 431 19.35 20.32 -29.92
CA ALA A 431 19.77 19.25 -29.02
C ALA A 431 20.53 19.80 -27.78
N ILE A 432 21.39 20.80 -27.98
CA ILE A 432 22.15 21.45 -26.90
C ILE A 432 21.17 22.15 -25.95
N GLY A 433 20.28 23.00 -26.46
CA GLY A 433 19.29 23.73 -25.66
C GLY A 433 18.37 22.78 -24.90
N LEU A 434 17.92 21.69 -25.54
CA LEU A 434 17.08 20.70 -24.88
C LEU A 434 17.79 20.00 -23.71
N ARG A 435 19.07 19.66 -23.86
CA ARG A 435 19.89 19.06 -22.78
C ARG A 435 20.06 20.03 -21.61
N GLU A 436 20.33 21.29 -21.88
CA GLU A 436 20.45 22.34 -20.84
C GLU A 436 19.14 22.47 -20.04
N VAL A 437 18.01 22.47 -20.70
CA VAL A 437 16.70 22.56 -20.03
C VAL A 437 16.43 21.33 -19.17
N ILE A 438 16.77 20.11 -19.64
CA ILE A 438 16.64 18.88 -18.87
C ILE A 438 17.54 18.92 -17.62
N ILE A 439 18.80 19.31 -17.77
CA ILE A 439 19.76 19.42 -16.65
C ILE A 439 19.26 20.44 -15.63
N ALA A 440 18.89 21.64 -16.07
CA ALA A 440 18.38 22.69 -15.20
C ALA A 440 17.09 22.27 -14.47
N HIS A 441 16.25 21.41 -15.08
CA HIS A 441 15.08 20.84 -14.43
C HIS A 441 15.46 19.84 -13.34
N GLN A 442 16.40 18.93 -13.62
CA GLN A 442 16.87 17.93 -12.67
C GLN A 442 17.59 18.58 -11.45
N GLU A 443 18.34 19.64 -11.65
CA GLU A 443 19.01 20.39 -10.58
C GLU A 443 18.01 21.14 -9.66
N ARG A 444 16.95 21.71 -10.24
CA ARG A 444 15.89 22.42 -9.48
C ARG A 444 14.99 21.49 -8.69
N MET A 445 14.90 20.24 -9.08
CA MET A 445 14.02 19.23 -8.49
C MET A 445 14.86 18.10 -7.88
N PRO A 446 15.43 18.27 -6.68
CA PRO A 446 16.20 17.20 -6.03
C PRO A 446 15.35 15.95 -5.89
N ALA A 447 16.00 14.80 -5.88
CA ALA A 447 15.35 13.49 -5.75
C ALA A 447 14.35 13.51 -4.59
N GLN A 448 13.15 12.97 -4.79
CA GLN A 448 12.09 12.96 -3.76
C GLN A 448 12.51 12.21 -2.49
N LEU A 449 13.47 11.29 -2.62
CA LEU A 449 14.14 10.59 -1.52
C LEU A 449 15.59 10.33 -1.96
N PRO A 450 16.58 10.45 -1.06
CA PRO A 450 17.94 10.04 -1.38
C PRO A 450 17.93 8.57 -1.79
N PRO A 451 18.82 8.17 -2.72
CA PRO A 451 18.98 6.77 -3.07
C PRO A 451 19.26 5.99 -1.79
N GLY A 452 18.47 4.95 -1.54
CA GLY A 452 18.62 4.10 -0.37
C GLY A 452 20.03 3.52 -0.39
N GLY A 453 20.84 3.91 0.59
CA GLY A 453 22.14 3.28 0.81
C GLY A 453 21.89 1.79 1.06
N SER A 454 22.47 0.96 0.23
CA SER A 454 22.63 -0.47 0.51
C SER A 454 23.44 -0.61 1.80
N GLN A 455 22.76 -0.97 2.90
CA GLN A 455 23.37 -1.59 4.07
C GLN A 455 23.01 -3.05 4.10
#